data_8065ac40c2ad01f99f489cfbcb004b88
#
_entry.id   8065ac40c2ad01f99f489cfbcb004b88
#
_cell.length_a   1.000
_cell.length_b   1.000
_cell.length_c   1.000
_cell.angle_alpha   90.00
_cell.angle_beta   90.00
_cell.angle_gamma   90.00
#
_symmetry.space_group_name_H-M   'P 1'
#
loop_
_entity.id
_entity.type
_entity.pdbx_description
1 polymer ?
#
loop_
_entity_poly.entity_id
_entity_poly.type
_entity_poly.pdbx_seq_one_letter_code
_entity_poly.pdbx_strand_id
1 'polypeptide(L)'
;IPYSNKGLLDTELFNLSNDEASLSLQRNNIILDRPVSFSISQFNNKPQFCINKKEGKTNFIMRFFPDVERFYAYKPKSINVYWDVSLSGKERNLTKELDFLEKYISGNEINKANIVLFNHQLQGVITFNSGKDNFNSIRNYLIGYKYSGATELGNLNFSNVLADAILLF
;
A
#
# COMPACT_ATOMS: atom_id res chain seq x y z
N ILE A 1 -23.62 -10.36 -15.77
CA ILE A 1 -22.55 -9.79 -14.92
C ILE A 1 -22.84 -8.31 -14.80
N PRO A 2 -23.16 -7.79 -13.62
CA PRO A 2 -23.37 -6.36 -13.48
C PRO A 2 -22.03 -5.65 -13.52
N TYR A 3 -21.79 -4.82 -14.51
CA TYR A 3 -20.72 -3.83 -14.52
C TYR A 3 -21.29 -2.54 -13.95
N SER A 4 -20.62 -1.96 -12.99
CA SER A 4 -20.96 -0.63 -12.52
C SER A 4 -19.90 0.36 -12.95
N ASN A 5 -20.32 1.41 -13.61
CA ASN A 5 -19.51 2.57 -13.94
C ASN A 5 -19.82 3.67 -12.94
N LYS A 6 -18.79 4.35 -12.44
CA LYS A 6 -18.96 5.56 -11.64
C LYS A 6 -18.28 6.72 -12.35
N GLY A 7 -18.97 7.84 -12.45
CA GLY A 7 -18.46 9.05 -13.09
C GLY A 7 -19.04 9.31 -14.47
N LEU A 8 -18.20 9.59 -15.46
CA LEU A 8 -18.62 10.02 -16.79
C LEU A 8 -19.45 9.00 -17.58
N LEU A 9 -19.40 7.72 -17.20
CA LEU A 9 -20.03 6.59 -17.88
C LEU A 9 -21.16 5.93 -17.09
N ASP A 10 -21.76 6.62 -16.12
CA ASP A 10 -22.75 6.05 -15.21
C ASP A 10 -24.00 5.50 -15.91
N THR A 11 -24.29 5.97 -17.12
CA THR A 11 -25.47 5.58 -17.90
C THR A 11 -25.17 4.64 -19.06
N GLU A 12 -23.89 4.33 -19.30
CA GLU A 12 -23.48 3.51 -20.44
C GLU A 12 -23.40 2.03 -20.07
N LEU A 13 -23.92 1.17 -20.94
CA LEU A 13 -23.91 -0.26 -20.75
C LEU A 13 -22.84 -0.92 -21.63
N PHE A 14 -22.18 -1.91 -21.08
CA PHE A 14 -21.26 -2.75 -21.84
C PHE A 14 -22.01 -3.74 -22.71
N ASN A 15 -21.57 -3.89 -23.95
CA ASN A 15 -21.98 -4.99 -24.80
C ASN A 15 -21.20 -6.25 -24.42
N LEU A 16 -21.91 -7.31 -24.07
CA LEU A 16 -21.33 -8.60 -23.74
C LEU A 16 -21.56 -9.56 -24.91
N SER A 17 -20.49 -10.11 -25.45
CA SER A 17 -20.51 -11.10 -26.52
C SER A 17 -19.36 -12.07 -26.33
N ASN A 18 -19.67 -13.39 -26.30
CA ASN A 18 -18.67 -14.45 -26.31
C ASN A 18 -17.48 -14.25 -25.34
N ASP A 19 -17.77 -13.96 -24.08
CA ASP A 19 -16.78 -13.70 -23.03
C ASP A 19 -15.98 -12.38 -23.19
N GLU A 20 -16.29 -11.56 -24.18
CA GLU A 20 -15.75 -10.22 -24.31
C GLU A 20 -16.75 -9.17 -23.82
N ALA A 21 -16.25 -8.18 -23.10
CA ALA A 21 -16.99 -6.99 -22.73
C ALA A 21 -16.43 -5.79 -23.49
N SER A 22 -17.23 -5.17 -24.33
CA SER A 22 -16.81 -3.98 -25.06
C SER A 22 -17.70 -2.79 -24.76
N LEU A 23 -17.08 -1.63 -24.63
CA LEU A 23 -17.75 -0.35 -24.55
C LEU A 23 -17.12 0.58 -25.57
N SER A 24 -17.94 1.11 -26.47
CA SER A 24 -17.52 2.15 -27.40
C SER A 24 -18.30 3.42 -27.08
N LEU A 25 -17.60 4.47 -26.75
CA LEU A 25 -18.17 5.76 -26.44
C LEU A 25 -17.48 6.83 -27.29
N GLN A 26 -18.27 7.54 -28.07
CA GLN A 26 -17.80 8.70 -28.84
C GLN A 26 -18.52 9.95 -28.38
N ARG A 27 -17.79 10.89 -27.84
CA ARG A 27 -18.28 12.19 -27.41
C ARG A 27 -17.43 13.29 -28.03
N ASN A 28 -18.07 14.35 -28.51
CA ASN A 28 -17.39 15.52 -29.03
C ASN A 28 -17.39 16.64 -27.97
N ASN A 29 -16.32 17.41 -27.93
CA ASN A 29 -16.19 18.58 -27.04
C ASN A 29 -16.35 18.27 -25.55
N ILE A 30 -15.82 17.13 -25.09
CA ILE A 30 -15.84 16.76 -23.68
C ILE A 30 -14.50 17.08 -23.03
N ILE A 31 -14.54 17.67 -21.84
CA ILE A 31 -13.39 17.82 -20.98
C ILE A 31 -13.41 16.65 -20.00
N LEU A 32 -12.35 15.86 -19.98
CA LEU A 32 -12.20 14.78 -18.99
C LEU A 32 -11.75 15.37 -17.66
N ASP A 33 -12.72 15.84 -16.88
CA ASP A 33 -12.52 16.40 -15.54
C ASP A 33 -12.60 15.35 -14.43
N ARG A 34 -12.92 14.10 -14.78
CA ARG A 34 -13.07 12.96 -13.86
C ARG A 34 -12.40 11.72 -14.40
N PRO A 35 -11.88 10.85 -13.51
CA PRO A 35 -11.34 9.57 -13.93
C PRO A 35 -12.43 8.68 -14.52
N VAL A 36 -12.08 7.96 -15.58
CA VAL A 36 -12.91 6.87 -16.11
C VAL A 36 -12.51 5.60 -15.35
N SER A 37 -13.44 5.03 -14.60
CA SER A 37 -13.20 3.81 -13.82
C SER A 37 -14.16 2.70 -14.23
N PHE A 38 -13.62 1.49 -14.30
CA PHE A 38 -14.38 0.29 -14.60
C PHE A 38 -14.25 -0.68 -13.43
N SER A 39 -15.36 -1.30 -13.01
CA SER A 39 -15.30 -2.38 -12.05
C SER A 39 -15.92 -3.64 -12.61
N ILE A 40 -15.22 -4.76 -12.46
CA ILE A 40 -15.66 -6.08 -12.85
C ILE A 40 -16.05 -6.82 -11.57
N SER A 41 -17.35 -7.10 -11.40
CA SER A 41 -17.89 -7.61 -10.14
C SER A 41 -17.77 -9.13 -9.96
N GLN A 42 -17.36 -9.87 -10.99
CA GLN A 42 -17.12 -11.30 -10.88
C GLN A 42 -15.80 -11.67 -11.54
N PHE A 43 -14.88 -12.16 -10.72
CA PHE A 43 -13.73 -12.89 -11.20
C PHE A 43 -14.03 -14.38 -11.13
N ASN A 44 -13.84 -15.07 -12.25
CA ASN A 44 -13.75 -16.51 -12.22
C ASN A 44 -12.43 -16.86 -11.48
N ASN A 45 -12.53 -17.56 -10.35
CA ASN A 45 -11.36 -17.96 -9.56
C ASN A 45 -10.50 -19.02 -10.28
N LYS A 46 -10.88 -19.45 -11.48
CA LYS A 46 -10.07 -20.39 -12.26
C LYS A 46 -8.83 -19.69 -12.82
N PRO A 47 -7.70 -20.39 -12.85
CA PRO A 47 -6.51 -19.88 -13.52
C PRO A 47 -6.80 -19.53 -14.98
N GLN A 48 -6.36 -18.37 -15.40
CA GLN A 48 -6.50 -17.90 -16.77
C GLN A 48 -5.11 -17.84 -17.40
N PHE A 49 -5.02 -18.36 -18.63
CA PHE A 49 -3.79 -18.36 -19.41
C PHE A 49 -4.02 -17.62 -20.72
N CYS A 50 -3.14 -16.71 -21.03
CA CYS A 50 -3.06 -16.07 -22.35
C CYS A 50 -1.72 -16.43 -22.96
N ILE A 51 -1.71 -17.00 -24.15
CA ILE A 51 -0.51 -17.42 -24.87
C ILE A 51 -0.46 -16.66 -26.19
N ASN A 52 0.68 -16.02 -26.45
CA ASN A 52 0.97 -15.36 -27.72
C ASN A 52 2.25 -15.98 -28.32
N LYS A 53 2.14 -16.41 -29.59
CA LYS A 53 3.29 -16.91 -30.36
C LYS A 53 3.65 -15.89 -31.43
N LYS A 54 4.85 -15.33 -31.34
CA LYS A 54 5.38 -14.38 -32.32
C LYS A 54 6.86 -14.69 -32.58
N GLU A 55 7.23 -14.79 -33.84
CA GLU A 55 8.64 -14.93 -34.30
C GLU A 55 9.36 -16.13 -33.64
N GLY A 56 8.70 -17.28 -33.55
CA GLY A 56 9.26 -18.49 -32.95
C GLY A 56 9.35 -18.45 -31.41
N LYS A 57 8.95 -17.34 -30.77
CA LYS A 57 8.89 -17.21 -29.32
C LYS A 57 7.46 -17.39 -28.82
N THR A 58 7.33 -18.06 -27.68
CA THR A 58 6.06 -18.20 -26.98
C THR A 58 6.10 -17.34 -25.73
N ASN A 59 5.21 -16.35 -25.65
CA ASN A 59 5.00 -15.54 -24.44
C ASN A 59 3.72 -16.00 -23.79
N PHE A 60 3.67 -16.03 -22.48
CA PHE A 60 2.46 -16.33 -21.74
C PHE A 60 2.26 -15.37 -20.58
N ILE A 61 1.00 -15.12 -20.28
CA ILE A 61 0.56 -14.45 -19.04
C ILE A 61 -0.33 -15.43 -18.31
N MET A 62 -0.03 -15.68 -17.05
CA MET A 62 -0.87 -16.48 -16.17
C MET A 62 -1.44 -15.58 -15.07
N ARG A 63 -2.74 -15.65 -14.89
CA ARG A 63 -3.47 -15.01 -13.80
C ARG A 63 -4.10 -16.09 -12.95
N PHE A 64 -3.83 -16.07 -11.68
CA PHE A 64 -4.46 -16.96 -10.71
C PHE A 64 -4.77 -16.20 -9.43
N PHE A 65 -5.80 -16.64 -8.74
CA PHE A 65 -6.14 -16.17 -7.41
C PHE A 65 -5.85 -17.32 -6.46
N PRO A 66 -4.80 -17.22 -5.64
CA PRO A 66 -4.54 -18.26 -4.66
C PRO A 66 -5.72 -18.32 -3.68
N ASP A 67 -6.19 -19.53 -3.44
CA ASP A 67 -7.13 -19.78 -2.34
C ASP A 67 -6.32 -19.69 -1.05
N VAL A 68 -6.34 -18.52 -0.44
CA VAL A 68 -5.60 -18.27 0.79
C VAL A 68 -6.54 -18.66 1.93
N GLU A 69 -6.26 -19.77 2.59
CA GLU A 69 -6.87 -20.03 3.88
C GLU A 69 -6.67 -18.81 4.77
N ARG A 70 -7.77 -18.28 5.31
CA ARG A 70 -7.69 -17.17 6.26
C ARG A 70 -7.09 -17.70 7.56
N PHE A 71 -5.77 -17.68 7.65
CA PHE A 71 -5.12 -17.83 8.93
C PHE A 71 -5.56 -16.66 9.80
N TYR A 72 -5.95 -16.93 11.03
CA TYR A 72 -6.13 -15.88 12.03
C TYR A 72 -4.83 -15.11 12.08
N ALA A 73 -4.87 -13.85 11.65
CA ALA A 73 -3.69 -13.02 11.61
C ALA A 73 -3.09 -12.96 13.02
N TYR A 74 -1.88 -13.46 13.16
CA TYR A 74 -1.13 -13.28 14.41
C TYR A 74 -1.05 -11.78 14.69
N LYS A 75 -1.55 -11.36 15.86
CA LYS A 75 -1.44 -9.97 16.25
C LYS A 75 -0.02 -9.70 16.74
N PRO A 76 0.76 -8.86 16.06
CA PRO A 76 2.11 -8.54 16.49
C PRO A 76 2.08 -7.87 17.88
N LYS A 77 3.01 -8.22 18.75
CA LYS A 77 3.19 -7.57 20.05
C LYS A 77 4.37 -6.63 20.07
N SER A 78 5.27 -6.76 19.10
CA SER A 78 6.41 -5.90 18.88
C SER A 78 6.54 -5.52 17.41
N ILE A 79 6.88 -4.27 17.13
CA ILE A 79 7.08 -3.79 15.76
C ILE A 79 8.36 -2.97 15.62
N ASN A 80 8.96 -3.02 14.44
CA ASN A 80 9.94 -2.06 14.02
C ASN A 80 9.34 -1.15 12.95
N VAL A 81 9.39 0.13 13.19
CA VAL A 81 8.90 1.18 12.30
C VAL A 81 10.11 1.89 11.70
N TYR A 82 10.35 1.70 10.41
CA TYR A 82 11.35 2.46 9.69
C TYR A 82 10.73 3.75 9.19
N TRP A 83 11.23 4.87 9.70
CA TRP A 83 10.70 6.20 9.43
C TRP A 83 11.68 7.00 8.60
N ASP A 84 11.32 7.31 7.36
CA ASP A 84 12.14 8.12 6.47
C ASP A 84 12.17 9.58 6.94
N VAL A 85 13.36 10.05 7.30
CA VAL A 85 13.63 11.43 7.70
C VAL A 85 14.44 12.19 6.64
N SER A 86 14.38 11.75 5.39
CA SER A 86 14.96 12.46 4.25
C SER A 86 14.25 13.79 3.97
N LEU A 87 14.82 14.61 3.12
CA LEU A 87 14.23 15.91 2.76
C LEU A 87 12.85 15.76 2.11
N SER A 88 12.67 14.77 1.23
CA SER A 88 11.37 14.46 0.61
C SER A 88 10.35 13.94 1.61
N GLY A 89 10.78 13.27 2.67
CA GLY A 89 9.94 12.82 3.76
C GLY A 89 9.22 13.96 4.49
N LYS A 90 9.78 15.17 4.46
CA LYS A 90 9.15 16.36 5.06
C LYS A 90 7.86 16.79 4.34
N GLU A 91 7.73 16.50 3.06
CA GLU A 91 6.58 16.90 2.24
C GLU A 91 5.38 15.96 2.39
N ARG A 92 5.56 14.82 3.09
CA ARG A 92 4.50 13.87 3.37
C ARG A 92 3.48 14.43 4.37
N ASN A 93 2.31 13.83 4.42
CA ASN A 93 1.31 14.18 5.43
C ASN A 93 1.62 13.48 6.76
N LEU A 94 2.63 14.00 7.47
CA LEU A 94 3.13 13.41 8.73
C LEU A 94 2.02 13.22 9.76
N THR A 95 1.05 14.12 9.82
CA THR A 95 -0.08 14.01 10.76
C THR A 95 -0.90 12.74 10.48
N LYS A 96 -1.27 12.50 9.22
CA LYS A 96 -2.04 11.30 8.86
C LYS A 96 -1.25 10.00 9.08
N GLU A 97 0.04 10.01 8.79
CA GLU A 97 0.91 8.86 9.00
C GLU A 97 1.06 8.54 10.49
N LEU A 98 1.23 9.55 11.31
CA LEU A 98 1.31 9.40 12.78
C LEU A 98 -0.03 8.96 13.38
N ASP A 99 -1.15 9.47 12.88
CA ASP A 99 -2.49 9.01 13.29
C ASP A 99 -2.72 7.54 12.92
N PHE A 100 -2.23 7.12 11.74
CA PHE A 100 -2.28 5.71 11.35
C PHE A 100 -1.42 4.86 12.29
N LEU A 101 -0.17 5.26 12.54
CA LEU A 101 0.75 4.53 13.41
C LEU A 101 0.19 4.37 14.83
N GLU A 102 -0.36 5.44 15.41
CA GLU A 102 -0.99 5.41 16.74
C GLU A 102 -2.17 4.44 16.78
N LYS A 103 -3.06 4.50 15.78
CA LYS A 103 -4.19 3.57 15.66
C LYS A 103 -3.75 2.13 15.45
N TYR A 104 -2.68 1.92 14.66
CA TYR A 104 -2.13 0.59 14.43
C TYR A 104 -1.57 -0.01 15.73
N ILE A 105 -0.81 0.78 16.49
CA ILE A 105 -0.24 0.36 17.78
C ILE A 105 -1.36 0.03 18.78
N SER A 106 -2.32 0.92 18.94
CA SER A 106 -3.42 0.73 19.89
C SER A 106 -4.36 -0.41 19.48
N GLY A 107 -4.74 -0.47 18.21
CA GLY A 107 -5.70 -1.47 17.69
C GLY A 107 -5.16 -2.90 17.69
N ASN A 108 -3.85 -3.08 17.58
CA ASN A 108 -3.19 -4.38 17.67
C ASN A 108 -2.61 -4.69 19.07
N GLU A 109 -2.79 -3.79 20.02
CA GLU A 109 -2.25 -3.95 21.38
C GLU A 109 -0.73 -4.18 21.36
N ILE A 110 0.00 -3.38 20.57
CA ILE A 110 1.45 -3.47 20.44
C ILE A 110 2.09 -3.05 21.76
N ASN A 111 2.91 -3.90 22.33
CA ASN A 111 3.58 -3.63 23.61
C ASN A 111 4.83 -2.75 23.41
N LYS A 112 5.54 -2.96 22.28
CA LYS A 112 6.80 -2.29 21.99
C LYS A 112 6.89 -1.92 20.51
N ALA A 113 7.25 -0.67 20.24
CA ALA A 113 7.61 -0.20 18.91
C ALA A 113 9.00 0.44 18.91
N ASN A 114 9.89 -0.02 18.06
CA ASN A 114 11.15 0.64 17.80
C ASN A 114 11.00 1.48 16.52
N ILE A 115 11.16 2.77 16.62
CA ILE A 115 11.10 3.70 15.49
C ILE A 115 12.53 3.98 15.05
N VAL A 116 12.92 3.41 13.94
CA VAL A 116 14.23 3.50 13.33
C VAL A 116 14.22 4.64 12.34
N LEU A 117 14.92 5.71 12.65
CA LEU A 117 15.04 6.87 11.77
C LEU A 117 16.13 6.63 10.73
N PHE A 118 15.80 6.87 9.48
CA PHE A 118 16.77 6.71 8.39
C PHE A 118 16.57 7.75 7.29
N ASN A 119 17.65 7.99 6.55
CA ASN A 119 17.68 8.71 5.28
C ASN A 119 18.67 7.98 4.34
N HIS A 120 19.79 8.57 3.93
CA HIS A 120 20.89 7.86 3.26
C HIS A 120 21.71 6.98 4.22
N GLN A 121 21.44 7.06 5.52
CA GLN A 121 22.03 6.25 6.59
C GLN A 121 21.07 6.15 7.78
N LEU A 122 21.35 5.25 8.71
CA LEU A 122 20.62 5.17 9.97
C LEU A 122 20.93 6.40 10.83
N GLN A 123 19.87 7.07 11.31
CA GLN A 123 19.97 8.31 12.10
C GLN A 123 19.79 8.05 13.60
N GLY A 124 19.05 7.02 13.98
CA GLY A 124 18.80 6.68 15.37
C GLY A 124 17.61 5.76 15.55
N VAL A 125 17.39 5.37 16.80
CA VAL A 125 16.26 4.52 17.19
C VAL A 125 15.58 5.12 18.41
N ILE A 126 14.25 5.22 18.36
CA ILE A 126 13.41 5.59 19.49
C ILE A 126 12.59 4.37 19.87
N THR A 127 12.63 3.98 21.14
CA THR A 127 11.79 2.89 21.64
C THR A 127 10.57 3.46 22.33
N PHE A 128 9.40 2.97 21.94
CA PHE A 128 8.11 3.24 22.56
C PHE A 128 7.60 1.96 23.23
N ASN A 129 7.18 2.08 24.50
CA ASN A 129 6.56 1.00 25.26
C ASN A 129 5.14 1.40 25.63
N SER A 130 4.16 0.67 25.10
CA SER A 130 2.75 0.89 25.41
C SER A 130 2.51 0.72 26.93
N GLY A 131 1.72 1.61 27.48
CA GLY A 131 1.43 1.62 28.94
C GLY A 131 2.47 2.36 29.80
N LYS A 132 3.63 2.75 29.25
CA LYS A 132 4.62 3.58 29.95
C LYS A 132 4.82 4.93 29.26
N ASP A 133 4.81 4.93 27.95
CA ASP A 133 5.15 6.09 27.13
C ASP A 133 3.89 6.74 26.55
N ASN A 134 3.93 8.05 26.41
CA ASN A 134 2.87 8.80 25.73
C ASN A 134 3.22 8.93 24.23
N PHE A 135 2.35 8.46 23.34
CA PHE A 135 2.57 8.55 21.91
C PHE A 135 2.75 9.99 21.40
N ASN A 136 2.16 10.97 22.08
CA ASN A 136 2.36 12.39 21.74
C ASN A 136 3.83 12.83 21.84
N SER A 137 4.65 12.20 22.68
CA SER A 137 6.08 12.49 22.74
C SER A 137 6.79 12.11 21.46
N ILE A 138 6.45 10.95 20.89
CA ILE A 138 6.95 10.51 19.58
C ILE A 138 6.44 11.42 18.47
N ARG A 139 5.14 11.72 18.48
CA ARG A 139 4.50 12.60 17.50
C ARG A 139 5.22 13.95 17.45
N ASN A 140 5.39 14.59 18.58
CA ASN A 140 6.08 15.89 18.66
C ASN A 140 7.54 15.81 18.21
N TYR A 141 8.23 14.73 18.59
CA TYR A 141 9.60 14.51 18.17
C TYR A 141 9.71 14.35 16.65
N LEU A 142 8.89 13.52 16.01
CA LEU A 142 8.95 13.28 14.57
C LEU A 142 8.50 14.49 13.75
N ILE A 143 7.51 15.24 14.21
CA ILE A 143 7.07 16.49 13.55
C ILE A 143 8.19 17.56 13.64
N GLY A 144 8.84 17.66 14.80
CA GLY A 144 9.92 18.62 15.04
C GLY A 144 11.29 18.17 14.52
N TYR A 145 11.41 16.96 13.98
CA TYR A 145 12.68 16.43 13.51
C TYR A 145 13.23 17.24 12.32
N LYS A 146 14.54 17.37 12.24
CA LYS A 146 15.20 18.05 11.11
C LYS A 146 15.38 17.08 9.95
N TYR A 147 14.38 17.00 9.07
CA TYR A 147 14.42 16.20 7.85
C TYR A 147 15.53 16.68 6.92
N SER A 148 16.39 15.78 6.45
CA SER A 148 17.54 16.14 5.60
C SER A 148 18.09 14.93 4.84
N GLY A 149 18.85 15.21 3.77
CA GLY A 149 19.49 14.18 2.95
C GLY A 149 18.54 13.50 1.97
N ALA A 150 19.05 12.51 1.25
CA ALA A 150 18.33 11.67 0.32
C ALA A 150 17.89 10.37 1.01
N THR A 151 16.96 9.63 0.41
CA THR A 151 16.55 8.31 0.87
C THR A 151 17.41 7.24 0.21
N GLU A 152 17.95 6.30 0.99
CA GLU A 152 18.67 5.13 0.48
C GLU A 152 18.16 3.85 1.17
N LEU A 153 17.20 3.18 0.53
CA LEU A 153 16.59 1.96 1.07
C LEU A 153 17.57 0.77 1.13
N GLY A 154 18.58 0.77 0.27
CA GLY A 154 19.60 -0.30 0.23
C GLY A 154 20.41 -0.44 1.52
N ASN A 155 20.44 0.61 2.35
CA ASN A 155 21.13 0.60 3.65
C ASN A 155 20.26 0.00 4.77
N LEU A 156 19.00 -0.32 4.50
CA LEU A 156 18.12 -0.96 5.48
C LEU A 156 18.38 -2.47 5.51
N ASN A 157 18.85 -2.96 6.65
CA ASN A 157 19.02 -4.40 6.87
C ASN A 157 17.92 -4.93 7.77
N PHE A 158 17.08 -5.80 7.22
CA PHE A 158 15.97 -6.43 7.92
C PHE A 158 16.30 -7.84 8.44
N SER A 159 17.50 -8.36 8.18
CA SER A 159 17.85 -9.77 8.44
C SER A 159 17.88 -10.15 9.93
N ASN A 160 18.14 -9.18 10.81
CA ASN A 160 18.29 -9.41 12.25
C ASN A 160 17.23 -8.66 13.07
N VAL A 161 16.06 -8.43 12.48
CA VAL A 161 15.00 -7.68 13.14
C VAL A 161 14.26 -8.60 14.12
N LEU A 162 14.44 -8.35 15.41
CA LEU A 162 13.70 -9.02 16.49
C LEU A 162 12.37 -8.28 16.74
N ALA A 163 11.46 -8.38 15.78
CA ALA A 163 10.11 -7.82 15.90
C ALA A 163 9.12 -8.70 15.14
N ASP A 164 7.87 -8.70 15.58
CA ASP A 164 6.80 -9.52 14.97
C ASP A 164 6.35 -8.96 13.62
N ALA A 165 6.52 -7.66 13.41
CA ALA A 165 6.17 -6.98 12.16
C ALA A 165 7.09 -5.77 11.90
N ILE A 166 7.17 -5.38 10.63
CA ILE A 166 7.90 -4.22 10.15
C ILE A 166 6.93 -3.31 9.42
N LEU A 167 6.99 -2.03 9.72
CA LEU A 167 6.32 -0.95 8.99
C LEU A 167 7.37 -0.04 8.38
N LEU A 168 7.14 0.45 7.18
CA LEU A 168 7.99 1.41 6.47
C LEU A 168 7.15 2.63 6.08
N PHE A 169 7.60 3.81 6.46
CA PHE A 169 7.01 5.10 6.16
C PHE A 169 7.99 5.99 5.41
#